data_2d36709c16d581312cefd0ba3544c715
#
_entry.id   2d36709c16d581312cefd0ba3544c715
#
_cell.length_a   1.000
_cell.length_b   1.000
_cell.length_c   1.000
_cell.angle_alpha   90.00
_cell.angle_beta   90.00
_cell.angle_gamma   90.00
#
_symmetry.space_group_name_H-M   'P 1'
#
loop_
_entity.id
_entity.type
_entity.pdbx_description
1 polymer ?
#
loop_
_entity_poly.entity_id
_entity_poly.type
_entity_poly.pdbx_seq_one_letter_code
_entity_poly.pdbx_strand_id
1 'polypeptide(L)'
;KVVIQIYNKAKILGYCKISDSKKVGFLFDCECDNLEYLYKCGIDSIPKVIFRCDKENLSFFCQSSVKKSKGKTIEVITEQHWNFLKNMYEKTAKEMKFEKSDYSALLESLEKEIKGLPKEDAESIQKAVMLIRKKNEGKLVKYGFYHGDFTPWNTVLESGKLSVFDFEYAKRTYPEYLDLVHFFMQTKFFVDKEMRSSEIYLSYGKSSIWEKLGGKKALEIMIEYLMEVINLYLSRAEKESME
;
A
#
# COMPACT_ATOMS: atom_id res chain seq x y z
N LYS A 1 -7.51 -14.78 11.53
CA LYS A 1 -7.61 -13.40 12.08
C LYS A 1 -9.07 -13.09 12.36
N VAL A 2 -9.41 -12.71 13.58
CA VAL A 2 -10.71 -12.21 14.01
C VAL A 2 -10.59 -10.72 14.29
N VAL A 3 -11.61 -9.93 13.94
CA VAL A 3 -11.67 -8.50 14.23
C VAL A 3 -12.90 -8.21 15.07
N ILE A 4 -12.68 -7.68 16.27
CA ILE A 4 -13.73 -7.31 17.22
C ILE A 4 -13.87 -5.79 17.23
N GLN A 5 -15.08 -5.30 17.03
CA GLN A 5 -15.40 -3.88 17.14
C GLN A 5 -15.82 -3.56 18.59
N ILE A 6 -15.21 -2.54 19.17
CA ILE A 6 -15.43 -2.14 20.56
C ILE A 6 -16.31 -0.90 20.61
N TYR A 7 -17.40 -0.95 21.37
CA TYR A 7 -18.37 0.13 21.50
C TYR A 7 -18.49 0.66 22.93
N ASN A 8 -18.84 1.95 23.00
CA ASN A 8 -19.44 2.53 24.21
C ASN A 8 -20.75 3.20 23.79
N LYS A 9 -21.91 2.62 24.20
CA LYS A 9 -23.25 3.01 23.72
C LYS A 9 -23.30 2.94 22.18
N ALA A 10 -23.53 4.08 21.52
CA ALA A 10 -23.60 4.17 20.04
C ALA A 10 -22.27 4.56 19.37
N LYS A 11 -21.20 4.74 20.13
CA LYS A 11 -19.90 5.21 19.61
C LYS A 11 -18.93 4.07 19.47
N ILE A 12 -18.35 3.90 18.28
CA ILE A 12 -17.23 2.98 18.04
C ILE A 12 -15.97 3.59 18.68
N LEU A 13 -15.37 2.85 19.62
CA LEU A 13 -14.13 3.26 20.29
C LEU A 13 -12.89 2.79 19.53
N GLY A 14 -12.95 1.58 18.98
CA GLY A 14 -11.82 0.98 18.31
C GLY A 14 -12.10 -0.41 17.80
N TYR A 15 -11.04 -1.05 17.34
CA TYR A 15 -11.03 -2.41 16.81
C TYR A 15 -9.90 -3.20 17.47
N CYS A 16 -10.17 -4.44 17.84
CA CYS A 16 -9.17 -5.39 18.31
C CYS A 16 -9.04 -6.52 17.30
N LYS A 17 -7.86 -6.69 16.73
CA LYS A 17 -7.49 -7.80 15.86
C LYS A 17 -6.88 -8.90 16.71
N ILE A 18 -7.29 -10.16 16.51
CA ILE A 18 -6.84 -11.33 17.28
C ILE A 18 -6.47 -12.45 16.31
N SER A 19 -5.37 -13.13 16.57
CA SER A 19 -4.95 -14.31 15.78
C SER A 19 -4.07 -15.24 16.60
N ASP A 20 -4.14 -16.54 16.30
CA ASP A 20 -3.25 -17.59 16.76
C ASP A 20 -2.08 -17.86 15.79
N SER A 21 -2.13 -17.26 14.60
CA SER A 21 -1.08 -17.39 13.60
C SER A 21 0.08 -16.44 13.89
N LYS A 22 1.30 -16.98 14.06
CA LYS A 22 2.53 -16.20 14.19
C LYS A 22 2.77 -15.25 13.01
N LYS A 23 2.41 -15.69 11.79
CA LYS A 23 2.51 -14.87 10.56
C LYS A 23 1.61 -13.63 10.64
N VAL A 24 0.39 -13.80 11.16
CA VAL A 24 -0.53 -12.67 11.37
C VAL A 24 -0.08 -11.81 12.57
N GLY A 25 0.46 -12.40 13.62
CA GLY A 25 1.07 -11.66 14.73
C GLY A 25 2.17 -10.72 14.26
N PHE A 26 3.03 -11.17 13.35
CA PHE A 26 4.05 -10.31 12.72
C PHE A 26 3.44 -9.14 11.93
N LEU A 27 2.31 -9.35 11.21
CA LEU A 27 1.62 -8.24 10.54
C LEU A 27 1.06 -7.22 11.55
N PHE A 28 0.63 -7.66 12.73
CA PHE A 28 0.23 -6.75 13.80
C PHE A 28 1.38 -5.91 14.33
N ASP A 29 2.59 -6.50 14.45
CA ASP A 29 3.80 -5.74 14.81
C ASP A 29 4.13 -4.70 13.73
N CYS A 30 4.08 -5.09 12.44
CA CYS A 30 4.29 -4.17 11.32
C CYS A 30 3.30 -3.00 11.34
N GLU A 31 2.00 -3.28 11.54
CA GLU A 31 0.98 -2.24 11.58
C GLU A 31 1.17 -1.30 12.78
N CYS A 32 1.49 -1.85 13.95
CA CYS A 32 1.79 -1.08 15.15
C CYS A 32 2.96 -0.11 14.92
N ASP A 33 4.10 -0.61 14.45
CA ASP A 33 5.30 0.17 14.17
C ASP A 33 5.06 1.25 13.09
N ASN A 34 4.27 0.93 12.07
CA ASN A 34 3.93 1.86 11.01
C ASN A 34 3.05 3.01 11.50
N LEU A 35 2.02 2.70 12.29
CA LEU A 35 1.15 3.72 12.87
C LEU A 35 1.92 4.63 13.83
N GLU A 36 2.73 4.08 14.72
CA GLU A 36 3.57 4.88 15.65
C GLU A 36 4.55 5.78 14.90
N TYR A 37 5.17 5.26 13.84
CA TYR A 37 6.06 6.06 13.01
C TYR A 37 5.33 7.22 12.33
N LEU A 38 4.19 6.96 11.72
CA LEU A 38 3.40 8.00 11.05
C LEU A 38 2.92 9.08 12.03
N TYR A 39 2.54 8.68 13.26
CA TYR A 39 2.24 9.66 14.31
C TYR A 39 3.43 10.55 14.66
N LYS A 40 4.64 9.98 14.81
CA LYS A 40 5.88 10.75 15.03
C LYS A 40 6.17 11.70 13.87
N CYS A 41 5.76 11.35 12.65
CA CYS A 41 5.85 12.22 11.47
C CYS A 41 4.70 13.26 11.39
N GLY A 42 3.75 13.26 12.33
CA GLY A 42 2.65 14.23 12.36
C GLY A 42 1.49 13.90 11.41
N ILE A 43 1.28 12.62 11.10
CA ILE A 43 0.09 12.14 10.37
C ILE A 43 -0.96 11.76 11.41
N ASP A 44 -2.11 12.43 11.43
CA ASP A 44 -3.14 12.33 12.46
C ASP A 44 -4.47 11.70 12.01
N SER A 45 -4.64 11.53 10.70
CA SER A 45 -5.87 10.97 10.10
C SER A 45 -5.81 9.44 9.95
N ILE A 46 -5.18 8.78 10.93
CA ILE A 46 -4.96 7.34 11.01
C ILE A 46 -5.35 6.82 12.40
N PRO A 47 -5.58 5.51 12.61
CA PRO A 47 -5.86 4.94 13.92
C PRO A 47 -4.70 5.16 14.90
N LYS A 48 -5.02 5.37 16.18
CA LYS A 48 -4.03 5.35 17.27
C LYS A 48 -3.86 3.93 17.77
N VAL A 49 -2.63 3.49 17.95
CA VAL A 49 -2.33 2.27 18.67
C VAL A 49 -2.82 2.40 20.12
N ILE A 50 -3.62 1.45 20.59
CA ILE A 50 -4.06 1.37 21.97
C ILE A 50 -3.16 0.39 22.73
N PHE A 51 -3.02 -0.83 22.20
CA PHE A 51 -2.03 -1.79 22.69
C PHE A 51 -1.73 -2.85 21.64
N ARG A 52 -0.56 -3.47 21.76
CA ARG A 52 -0.12 -4.69 21.08
C ARG A 52 0.46 -5.63 22.14
N CYS A 53 -0.03 -6.86 22.21
CA CYS A 53 0.52 -7.86 23.12
C CYS A 53 0.31 -9.28 22.59
N ASP A 54 1.14 -10.19 23.09
CA ASP A 54 0.95 -11.63 22.93
C ASP A 54 0.60 -12.21 24.30
N LYS A 55 -0.41 -13.08 24.36
CA LYS A 55 -0.81 -13.80 25.57
C LYS A 55 -1.12 -15.24 25.19
N GLU A 56 -0.44 -16.19 25.85
CA GLU A 56 -0.52 -17.60 25.53
C GLU A 56 -0.14 -17.84 24.06
N ASN A 57 -1.05 -18.38 23.26
CA ASN A 57 -0.85 -18.63 21.83
C ASN A 57 -1.56 -17.60 20.95
N LEU A 58 -2.02 -16.48 21.51
CA LEU A 58 -2.79 -15.45 20.80
C LEU A 58 -2.03 -14.13 20.73
N SER A 59 -2.04 -13.55 19.54
CA SER A 59 -1.59 -12.18 19.27
C SER A 59 -2.78 -11.24 19.26
N PHE A 60 -2.64 -10.09 19.94
CA PHE A 60 -3.66 -9.05 20.05
C PHE A 60 -3.10 -7.73 19.53
N PHE A 61 -3.87 -7.03 18.72
CA PHE A 61 -3.59 -5.66 18.32
C PHE A 61 -4.85 -4.81 18.37
N CYS A 62 -4.87 -3.81 19.24
CA CYS A 62 -5.99 -2.90 19.41
C CYS A 62 -5.63 -1.49 18.96
N GLN A 63 -6.52 -0.90 18.19
CA GLN A 63 -6.39 0.46 17.66
C GLN A 63 -7.68 1.25 17.80
N SER A 64 -7.58 2.59 17.85
CA SER A 64 -8.75 3.47 17.90
C SER A 64 -9.51 3.42 16.57
N SER A 65 -10.80 3.76 16.60
CA SER A 65 -11.57 3.95 15.39
C SER A 65 -11.29 5.32 14.77
N VAL A 66 -11.06 5.35 13.45
CA VAL A 66 -11.13 6.57 12.63
C VAL A 66 -12.51 6.76 12.01
N LYS A 67 -13.34 5.69 12.02
CA LYS A 67 -14.72 5.75 11.51
C LYS A 67 -15.62 6.37 12.56
N LYS A 68 -16.33 7.41 12.16
CA LYS A 68 -17.49 7.90 12.88
C LYS A 68 -18.75 7.39 12.17
N SER A 69 -19.91 7.55 12.79
CA SER A 69 -21.17 6.98 12.31
C SER A 69 -21.62 7.39 10.88
N LYS A 70 -21.03 8.43 10.31
CA LYS A 70 -21.42 9.00 9.00
C LYS A 70 -20.34 8.90 7.93
N GLY A 71 -19.20 8.26 8.20
CA GLY A 71 -18.12 8.11 7.23
C GLY A 71 -18.53 7.25 6.04
N LYS A 72 -18.21 7.68 4.83
CA LYS A 72 -18.51 6.98 3.57
C LYS A 72 -17.24 6.45 2.94
N THR A 73 -17.32 5.26 2.39
CA THR A 73 -16.35 4.72 1.44
C THR A 73 -16.55 5.41 0.10
N ILE A 74 -15.46 5.84 -0.52
CA ILE A 74 -15.48 6.51 -1.83
C ILE A 74 -14.66 5.67 -2.81
N GLU A 75 -15.28 5.28 -3.91
CA GLU A 75 -14.69 4.40 -4.93
C GLU A 75 -13.95 5.14 -6.06
N VAL A 76 -13.86 6.46 -5.95
CA VAL A 76 -13.13 7.32 -6.89
C VAL A 76 -12.05 8.11 -6.17
N ILE A 77 -10.93 8.35 -6.85
CA ILE A 77 -9.85 9.18 -6.31
C ILE A 77 -10.33 10.64 -6.28
N THR A 78 -10.33 11.23 -5.09
CA THR A 78 -10.71 12.63 -4.85
C THR A 78 -9.48 13.46 -4.46
N GLU A 79 -9.64 14.79 -4.37
CA GLU A 79 -8.60 15.70 -3.86
C GLU A 79 -8.14 15.33 -2.45
N GLN A 80 -9.03 14.78 -1.62
CA GLN A 80 -8.66 14.34 -0.26
C GLN A 80 -7.70 13.16 -0.27
N HIS A 81 -7.82 12.23 -1.23
CA HIS A 81 -6.87 11.12 -1.41
C HIS A 81 -5.50 11.67 -1.85
N TRP A 82 -5.47 12.57 -2.83
CA TRP A 82 -4.25 13.25 -3.26
C TRP A 82 -3.55 13.98 -2.11
N ASN A 83 -4.29 14.78 -1.37
CA ASN A 83 -3.77 15.59 -0.28
C ASN A 83 -3.25 14.73 0.88
N PHE A 84 -3.94 13.63 1.22
CA PHE A 84 -3.49 12.69 2.24
C PHE A 84 -2.17 12.04 1.85
N LEU A 85 -2.08 11.45 0.64
CA LEU A 85 -0.89 10.75 0.17
C LEU A 85 0.29 11.72 0.00
N LYS A 86 0.06 12.89 -0.56
CA LYS A 86 1.08 13.94 -0.67
C LYS A 86 1.62 14.36 0.70
N ASN A 87 0.74 14.66 1.66
CA ASN A 87 1.15 15.02 3.02
C ASN A 87 1.92 13.88 3.71
N MET A 88 1.46 12.63 3.56
CA MET A 88 2.16 11.46 4.10
C MET A 88 3.55 11.33 3.48
N TYR A 89 3.66 11.43 2.15
CA TYR A 89 4.94 11.36 1.46
C TYR A 89 5.88 12.51 1.88
N GLU A 90 5.44 13.76 1.82
CA GLU A 90 6.26 14.94 2.15
C GLU A 90 6.84 14.89 3.57
N LYS A 91 6.08 14.39 4.54
CA LYS A 91 6.50 14.26 5.93
C LYS A 91 7.42 13.08 6.22
N THR A 92 7.40 12.07 5.37
CA THR A 92 8.18 10.83 5.58
C THR A 92 9.34 10.68 4.61
N ALA A 93 9.32 11.39 3.49
CA ALA A 93 10.29 11.20 2.43
C ALA A 93 11.69 11.68 2.80
N LYS A 94 12.69 10.86 2.43
CA LYS A 94 14.11 11.11 2.64
C LYS A 94 14.88 10.85 1.36
N GLU A 95 15.91 11.65 1.12
CA GLU A 95 16.89 11.34 0.08
C GLU A 95 17.81 10.22 0.56
N MET A 96 17.98 9.21 -0.27
CA MET A 96 18.86 8.07 -0.02
C MET A 96 19.38 7.49 -1.32
N LYS A 97 20.46 6.71 -1.26
CA LYS A 97 20.89 5.93 -2.40
C LYS A 97 19.79 4.93 -2.78
N PHE A 98 19.52 4.80 -4.05
CA PHE A 98 18.52 3.87 -4.59
C PHE A 98 18.68 2.46 -4.01
N GLU A 99 19.92 1.95 -3.95
CA GLU A 99 20.27 0.60 -3.50
C GLU A 99 19.95 0.33 -2.02
N LYS A 100 19.68 1.40 -1.24
CA LYS A 100 19.33 1.30 0.19
C LYS A 100 17.82 1.37 0.46
N SER A 101 17.01 1.49 -0.58
CA SER A 101 15.55 1.59 -0.45
C SER A 101 14.88 0.22 -0.37
N ASP A 102 13.73 0.16 0.30
CA ASP A 102 12.86 -1.03 0.29
C ASP A 102 12.43 -1.38 -1.13
N TYR A 103 12.28 -0.36 -1.99
CA TYR A 103 11.90 -0.56 -3.38
C TYR A 103 13.02 -1.22 -4.21
N SER A 104 14.28 -0.91 -3.97
CA SER A 104 15.41 -1.62 -4.60
C SER A 104 15.47 -3.08 -4.13
N ALA A 105 15.26 -3.34 -2.84
CA ALA A 105 15.21 -4.70 -2.29
C ALA A 105 14.05 -5.52 -2.91
N LEU A 106 12.92 -4.89 -3.18
CA LEU A 106 11.81 -5.52 -3.92
C LEU A 106 12.25 -5.93 -5.32
N LEU A 107 12.93 -5.07 -6.08
CA LEU A 107 13.39 -5.40 -7.43
C LEU A 107 14.41 -6.55 -7.40
N GLU A 108 15.27 -6.63 -6.37
CA GLU A 108 16.19 -7.75 -6.19
C GLU A 108 15.45 -9.07 -5.90
N SER A 109 14.37 -9.05 -5.11
CA SER A 109 13.50 -10.19 -4.89
C SER A 109 12.86 -10.64 -6.20
N LEU A 110 12.24 -9.70 -6.91
CA LEU A 110 11.56 -9.95 -8.17
C LEU A 110 12.49 -10.59 -9.22
N GLU A 111 13.73 -10.10 -9.37
CA GLU A 111 14.75 -10.68 -10.29
C GLU A 111 15.10 -12.14 -9.97
N LYS A 112 14.91 -12.58 -8.74
CA LYS A 112 15.10 -14.00 -8.36
C LYS A 112 13.86 -14.82 -8.72
N GLU A 113 12.69 -14.31 -8.43
CA GLU A 113 11.41 -15.02 -8.57
C GLU A 113 10.99 -15.20 -10.04
N ILE A 114 11.29 -14.23 -10.94
CA ILE A 114 10.95 -14.33 -12.36
C ILE A 114 11.63 -15.48 -13.10
N LYS A 115 12.68 -16.10 -12.52
CA LYS A 115 13.40 -17.24 -13.14
C LYS A 115 12.50 -18.47 -13.33
N GLY A 116 11.41 -18.58 -12.57
CA GLY A 116 10.40 -19.64 -12.69
C GLY A 116 9.29 -19.36 -13.72
N LEU A 117 9.25 -18.16 -14.31
CA LEU A 117 8.21 -17.75 -15.25
C LEU A 117 8.50 -18.20 -16.70
N PRO A 118 7.46 -18.23 -17.57
CA PRO A 118 7.65 -18.35 -19.01
C PRO A 118 8.63 -17.28 -19.53
N LYS A 119 9.46 -17.65 -20.49
CA LYS A 119 10.58 -16.82 -20.98
C LYS A 119 10.13 -15.41 -21.39
N GLU A 120 9.02 -15.30 -22.12
CA GLU A 120 8.51 -14.03 -22.63
C GLU A 120 8.09 -13.08 -21.49
N ASP A 121 7.43 -13.61 -20.46
CA ASP A 121 7.02 -12.86 -19.28
C ASP A 121 8.24 -12.40 -18.48
N ALA A 122 9.18 -13.31 -18.22
CA ALA A 122 10.43 -13.01 -17.52
C ALA A 122 11.24 -11.92 -18.23
N GLU A 123 11.38 -12.00 -19.56
CA GLU A 123 12.07 -10.97 -20.36
C GLU A 123 11.39 -9.61 -20.29
N SER A 124 10.05 -9.58 -20.29
CA SER A 124 9.27 -8.34 -20.21
C SER A 124 9.45 -7.66 -18.85
N ILE A 125 9.36 -8.43 -17.76
CA ILE A 125 9.58 -7.93 -16.39
C ILE A 125 11.04 -7.48 -16.24
N GLN A 126 12.01 -8.27 -16.72
CA GLN A 126 13.43 -7.92 -16.66
C GLN A 126 13.73 -6.59 -17.36
N LYS A 127 13.14 -6.34 -18.53
CA LYS A 127 13.27 -5.06 -19.24
C LYS A 127 12.75 -3.89 -18.40
N ALA A 128 11.59 -4.06 -17.74
CA ALA A 128 11.04 -3.02 -16.86
C ALA A 128 11.96 -2.74 -15.66
N VAL A 129 12.47 -3.79 -15.00
CA VAL A 129 13.43 -3.66 -13.88
C VAL A 129 14.70 -2.93 -14.35
N MET A 130 15.26 -3.30 -15.51
CA MET A 130 16.44 -2.64 -16.08
C MET A 130 16.20 -1.15 -16.35
N LEU A 131 15.03 -0.77 -16.84
CA LEU A 131 14.68 0.65 -17.06
C LEU A 131 14.64 1.42 -15.74
N ILE A 132 14.04 0.85 -14.69
CA ILE A 132 13.96 1.47 -13.37
C ILE A 132 15.37 1.62 -12.77
N ARG A 133 16.22 0.57 -12.85
CA ARG A 133 17.59 0.61 -12.36
C ARG A 133 18.42 1.64 -13.12
N LYS A 134 18.41 1.63 -14.44
CA LYS A 134 19.13 2.61 -15.27
C LYS A 134 18.79 4.06 -14.94
N LYS A 135 17.54 4.31 -14.55
CA LYS A 135 17.08 5.64 -14.13
C LYS A 135 17.63 6.06 -12.77
N ASN A 136 17.76 5.12 -11.82
CA ASN A 136 17.95 5.42 -10.40
C ASN A 136 19.29 4.95 -9.82
N GLU A 137 19.92 3.91 -10.36
CA GLU A 137 21.14 3.28 -9.81
C GLU A 137 22.29 4.28 -9.64
N GLY A 138 22.96 4.21 -8.50
CA GLY A 138 24.04 5.12 -8.11
C GLY A 138 23.58 6.53 -7.72
N LYS A 139 22.29 6.87 -7.80
CA LYS A 139 21.76 8.19 -7.52
C LYS A 139 21.16 8.30 -6.12
N LEU A 140 21.13 9.53 -5.62
CA LEU A 140 20.26 9.91 -4.51
C LEU A 140 18.85 10.10 -5.06
N VAL A 141 17.89 9.37 -4.49
CA VAL A 141 16.47 9.41 -4.86
C VAL A 141 15.65 9.69 -3.60
N LYS A 142 14.60 10.46 -3.75
CA LYS A 142 13.66 10.74 -2.67
C LYS A 142 12.62 9.62 -2.61
N TYR A 143 12.58 8.92 -1.49
CA TYR A 143 11.61 7.86 -1.19
C TYR A 143 10.87 8.16 0.09
N GLY A 144 9.59 7.82 0.13
CA GLY A 144 8.71 8.05 1.27
C GLY A 144 7.87 6.83 1.63
N PHE A 145 6.94 7.06 2.52
CA PHE A 145 6.04 6.02 3.00
C PHE A 145 5.02 5.62 1.93
N TYR A 146 4.80 4.32 1.81
CA TYR A 146 3.86 3.63 0.94
C TYR A 146 2.92 2.82 1.82
N HIS A 147 1.60 2.96 1.63
CA HIS A 147 0.60 2.26 2.42
C HIS A 147 0.55 0.75 2.09
N GLY A 148 0.69 0.42 0.81
CA GLY A 148 0.72 -0.96 0.32
C GLY A 148 -0.64 -1.64 0.16
N ASP A 149 -1.71 -1.07 0.71
CA ASP A 149 -3.10 -1.51 0.54
C ASP A 149 -4.07 -0.31 0.60
N PHE A 150 -3.73 0.79 -0.07
CA PHE A 150 -4.55 1.98 -0.15
C PHE A 150 -5.72 1.77 -1.10
N THR A 151 -6.86 1.40 -0.53
CA THR A 151 -8.06 0.94 -1.26
C THR A 151 -9.30 1.73 -0.85
N PRO A 152 -10.38 1.70 -1.65
CA PRO A 152 -11.66 2.28 -1.25
C PRO A 152 -12.14 1.83 0.15
N TRP A 153 -11.98 0.55 0.47
CA TRP A 153 -12.44 -0.04 1.75
C TRP A 153 -11.52 0.24 2.93
N ASN A 154 -10.27 0.65 2.70
CA ASN A 154 -9.32 1.07 3.72
C ASN A 154 -9.26 2.60 3.91
N THR A 155 -10.20 3.32 3.29
CA THR A 155 -10.35 4.77 3.40
C THR A 155 -11.77 5.15 3.80
N VAL A 156 -11.91 6.24 4.55
CA VAL A 156 -13.21 6.82 4.94
C VAL A 156 -13.15 8.32 4.80
N LEU A 157 -14.09 8.86 4.03
CA LEU A 157 -14.28 10.31 3.90
C LEU A 157 -15.45 10.77 4.78
N GLU A 158 -15.17 11.67 5.72
CA GLU A 158 -16.17 12.26 6.60
C GLU A 158 -15.91 13.74 6.80
N SER A 159 -16.95 14.58 6.54
CA SER A 159 -16.86 16.03 6.67
C SER A 159 -15.66 16.67 5.95
N GLY A 160 -15.33 16.13 4.77
CA GLY A 160 -14.21 16.62 3.96
C GLY A 160 -12.82 16.15 4.40
N LYS A 161 -12.71 15.36 5.49
CA LYS A 161 -11.46 14.77 5.97
C LYS A 161 -11.39 13.28 5.60
N LEU A 162 -10.30 12.90 4.92
CA LEU A 162 -10.00 11.50 4.66
C LEU A 162 -9.28 10.90 5.86
N SER A 163 -9.72 9.72 6.28
CA SER A 163 -9.03 8.88 7.25
C SER A 163 -8.67 7.55 6.61
N VAL A 164 -7.49 7.03 6.93
CA VAL A 164 -6.91 5.83 6.33
C VAL A 164 -6.52 4.86 7.44
N PHE A 165 -6.69 3.56 7.20
CA PHE A 165 -6.38 2.50 8.18
C PHE A 165 -5.88 1.23 7.46
N ASP A 166 -5.42 0.23 8.26
CA ASP A 166 -4.88 -1.05 7.80
C ASP A 166 -3.50 -0.94 7.14
N PHE A 167 -2.50 -0.50 7.92
CA PHE A 167 -1.12 -0.27 7.51
C PHE A 167 -0.22 -1.50 7.62
N GLU A 168 -0.79 -2.71 7.61
CA GLU A 168 -0.04 -3.96 7.84
C GLU A 168 0.96 -4.31 6.72
N TYR A 169 0.77 -3.78 5.50
CA TYR A 169 1.64 -3.99 4.33
C TYR A 169 2.52 -2.79 3.98
N ALA A 170 2.48 -1.75 4.79
CA ALA A 170 3.17 -0.51 4.48
C ALA A 170 4.70 -0.66 4.43
N LYS A 171 5.34 0.20 3.62
CA LYS A 171 6.79 0.29 3.42
C LYS A 171 7.28 1.72 3.64
N ARG A 172 8.55 1.87 4.02
CA ARG A 172 9.09 3.16 4.44
C ARG A 172 9.77 3.96 3.33
N THR A 173 10.27 3.26 2.31
CA THR A 173 11.14 3.86 1.30
C THR A 173 10.77 3.41 -0.11
N TYR A 174 9.61 3.90 -0.56
CA TYR A 174 9.01 3.61 -1.86
C TYR A 174 8.84 4.87 -2.71
N PRO A 175 8.71 4.73 -4.06
CA PRO A 175 8.36 5.84 -4.94
C PRO A 175 7.03 6.49 -4.58
N GLU A 176 6.90 7.78 -4.89
CA GLU A 176 5.67 8.53 -4.71
C GLU A 176 4.55 8.05 -5.65
N TYR A 177 3.32 8.17 -5.22
CA TYR A 177 2.08 7.91 -6.00
C TYR A 177 1.73 6.44 -6.31
N LEU A 178 2.50 5.45 -5.87
CA LEU A 178 2.13 4.04 -6.10
C LEU A 178 0.77 3.68 -5.48
N ASP A 179 0.45 4.27 -4.32
CA ASP A 179 -0.85 4.08 -3.65
C ASP A 179 -2.04 4.60 -4.48
N LEU A 180 -1.86 5.65 -5.30
CA LEU A 180 -2.90 6.11 -6.21
C LEU A 180 -3.17 5.09 -7.32
N VAL A 181 -2.10 4.50 -7.86
CA VAL A 181 -2.24 3.45 -8.86
C VAL A 181 -2.86 2.21 -8.25
N HIS A 182 -2.48 1.86 -7.02
CA HIS A 182 -3.09 0.75 -6.28
C HIS A 182 -4.59 0.97 -6.12
N PHE A 183 -5.01 2.14 -5.65
CA PHE A 183 -6.43 2.48 -5.50
C PHE A 183 -7.18 2.37 -6.84
N PHE A 184 -6.62 2.91 -7.92
CA PHE A 184 -7.20 2.82 -9.26
C PHE A 184 -7.37 1.37 -9.70
N MET A 185 -6.33 0.54 -9.58
CA MET A 185 -6.35 -0.86 -9.99
C MET A 185 -7.35 -1.67 -9.17
N GLN A 186 -7.38 -1.49 -7.84
CA GLN A 186 -8.33 -2.17 -6.95
C GLN A 186 -9.78 -1.79 -7.29
N THR A 187 -10.03 -0.52 -7.61
CA THR A 187 -11.36 -0.09 -8.08
C THR A 187 -11.73 -0.79 -9.38
N LYS A 188 -10.82 -0.83 -10.37
CA LYS A 188 -11.09 -1.50 -11.65
C LYS A 188 -11.41 -2.98 -11.50
N PHE A 189 -10.62 -3.72 -10.70
CA PHE A 189 -10.82 -5.15 -10.53
C PHE A 189 -12.04 -5.51 -9.66
N PHE A 190 -12.24 -4.84 -8.54
CA PHE A 190 -13.23 -5.28 -7.55
C PHE A 190 -14.54 -4.51 -7.58
N VAL A 191 -14.55 -3.26 -8.06
CA VAL A 191 -15.76 -2.45 -8.18
C VAL A 191 -16.31 -2.51 -9.60
N ASP A 192 -15.50 -2.12 -10.59
CA ASP A 192 -15.92 -2.08 -12.00
C ASP A 192 -15.92 -3.47 -12.64
N LYS A 193 -15.27 -4.47 -12.02
CA LYS A 193 -15.08 -5.84 -12.53
C LYS A 193 -14.44 -5.88 -13.91
N GLU A 194 -13.59 -4.91 -14.19
CA GLU A 194 -12.84 -4.82 -15.44
C GLU A 194 -11.65 -5.78 -15.40
N MET A 195 -11.61 -6.74 -16.31
CA MET A 195 -10.60 -7.80 -16.32
C MET A 195 -9.66 -7.72 -17.54
N ARG A 196 -9.99 -6.90 -18.53
CA ARG A 196 -9.18 -6.78 -19.75
C ARG A 196 -8.13 -5.70 -19.58
N SER A 197 -6.85 -6.09 -19.70
CA SER A 197 -5.72 -5.19 -19.54
C SER A 197 -5.76 -3.97 -20.49
N SER A 198 -6.26 -4.15 -21.73
CA SER A 198 -6.44 -3.06 -22.69
C SER A 198 -7.45 -2.01 -22.21
N GLU A 199 -8.55 -2.41 -21.59
CA GLU A 199 -9.57 -1.49 -21.06
C GLU A 199 -9.09 -0.79 -19.81
N ILE A 200 -8.38 -1.50 -18.93
CA ILE A 200 -7.72 -0.91 -17.75
C ILE A 200 -6.72 0.16 -18.21
N TYR A 201 -5.88 -0.14 -19.20
CA TYR A 201 -4.91 0.82 -19.74
C TYR A 201 -5.58 2.07 -20.32
N LEU A 202 -6.63 1.89 -21.13
CA LEU A 202 -7.40 3.00 -21.70
C LEU A 202 -8.10 3.84 -20.61
N SER A 203 -8.63 3.19 -19.57
CA SER A 203 -9.23 3.85 -18.41
C SER A 203 -8.19 4.62 -17.61
N TYR A 204 -6.99 4.07 -17.45
CA TYR A 204 -5.88 4.75 -16.77
C TYR A 204 -5.46 6.03 -17.51
N GLY A 205 -5.38 5.99 -18.84
CA GLY A 205 -5.10 7.16 -19.69
C GLY A 205 -6.15 8.29 -19.59
N LYS A 206 -7.33 8.00 -19.02
CA LYS A 206 -8.41 8.98 -18.75
C LYS A 206 -8.55 9.29 -17.26
N SER A 207 -7.71 8.76 -16.40
CA SER A 207 -7.77 8.94 -14.95
C SER A 207 -7.23 10.30 -14.52
N SER A 208 -7.62 10.73 -13.32
CA SER A 208 -7.05 11.92 -12.68
C SER A 208 -5.53 11.79 -12.42
N ILE A 209 -5.02 10.56 -12.34
CA ILE A 209 -3.58 10.29 -12.20
C ILE A 209 -2.85 10.73 -13.47
N TRP A 210 -3.36 10.30 -14.63
CA TRP A 210 -2.79 10.66 -15.93
C TRP A 210 -2.87 12.16 -16.19
N GLU A 211 -4.01 12.76 -15.89
CA GLU A 211 -4.24 14.20 -16.08
C GLU A 211 -3.29 15.05 -15.23
N LYS A 212 -3.18 14.74 -13.93
CA LYS A 212 -2.39 15.55 -12.99
C LYS A 212 -0.88 15.36 -13.12
N LEU A 213 -0.43 14.16 -13.42
CA LEU A 213 1.01 13.84 -13.48
C LEU A 213 1.60 13.96 -14.88
N GLY A 214 0.75 14.00 -15.91
CA GLY A 214 1.17 13.91 -17.33
C GLY A 214 1.51 12.48 -17.73
N GLY A 215 1.21 12.12 -18.98
CA GLY A 215 1.23 10.74 -19.45
C GLY A 215 2.55 10.00 -19.22
N LYS A 216 3.71 10.64 -19.46
CA LYS A 216 5.02 10.01 -19.25
C LYS A 216 5.24 9.62 -17.78
N LYS A 217 5.00 10.54 -16.84
CA LYS A 217 5.18 10.29 -15.41
C LYS A 217 4.18 9.25 -14.91
N ALA A 218 2.92 9.34 -15.35
CA ALA A 218 1.89 8.36 -15.02
C ALA A 218 2.26 6.94 -15.48
N LEU A 219 2.82 6.77 -16.67
CA LEU A 219 3.32 5.47 -17.15
C LEU A 219 4.49 4.96 -16.33
N GLU A 220 5.45 5.81 -15.99
CA GLU A 220 6.59 5.42 -15.15
C GLU A 220 6.10 4.87 -13.80
N ILE A 221 5.14 5.54 -13.17
CA ILE A 221 4.56 5.11 -11.88
C ILE A 221 3.75 3.82 -12.03
N MET A 222 3.01 3.64 -13.14
CA MET A 222 2.31 2.39 -13.41
C MET A 222 3.30 1.22 -13.53
N ILE A 223 4.43 1.39 -14.23
CA ILE A 223 5.46 0.37 -14.35
C ILE A 223 6.07 0.05 -12.98
N GLU A 224 6.42 1.08 -12.19
CA GLU A 224 6.94 0.93 -10.83
C GLU A 224 5.94 0.17 -9.92
N TYR A 225 4.64 0.48 -10.03
CA TYR A 225 3.58 -0.22 -9.31
C TYR A 225 3.41 -1.69 -9.75
N LEU A 226 3.47 -1.96 -11.04
CA LEU A 226 3.35 -3.33 -11.55
C LEU A 226 4.46 -4.23 -11.03
N MET A 227 5.69 -3.72 -10.86
CA MET A 227 6.79 -4.50 -10.24
C MET A 227 6.44 -4.90 -8.80
N GLU A 228 5.83 -4.00 -8.02
CA GLU A 228 5.35 -4.31 -6.66
C GLU A 228 4.31 -5.44 -6.68
N VAL A 229 3.29 -5.31 -7.52
CA VAL A 229 2.18 -6.27 -7.58
C VAL A 229 2.65 -7.64 -8.05
N ILE A 230 3.48 -7.69 -9.10
CA ILE A 230 4.03 -8.94 -9.61
C ILE A 230 4.86 -9.63 -8.53
N ASN A 231 5.76 -8.90 -7.86
CA ASN A 231 6.55 -9.44 -6.75
C ASN A 231 5.66 -9.99 -5.62
N LEU A 232 4.59 -9.27 -5.26
CA LEU A 232 3.66 -9.69 -4.22
C LEU A 232 2.99 -11.03 -4.56
N TYR A 233 2.52 -11.18 -5.81
CA TYR A 233 1.84 -12.42 -6.23
C TYR A 233 2.82 -13.59 -6.38
N LEU A 234 4.01 -13.39 -6.93
CA LEU A 234 5.02 -14.44 -7.06
C LEU A 234 5.48 -14.95 -5.68
N SER A 235 5.79 -14.03 -4.75
CA SER A 235 6.18 -14.39 -3.38
C SER A 235 5.08 -15.14 -2.60
N ARG A 236 3.81 -14.96 -2.94
CA ARG A 236 2.70 -15.72 -2.35
C ARG A 236 2.59 -17.12 -2.96
N ALA A 237 2.69 -17.22 -4.28
CA ALA A 237 2.62 -18.50 -5.00
C ALA A 237 3.74 -19.46 -4.58
N GLU A 238 4.97 -18.97 -4.39
CA GLU A 238 6.07 -19.80 -3.87
C GLU A 238 5.76 -20.36 -2.48
N LYS A 239 5.20 -19.54 -1.59
CA LYS A 239 4.87 -19.98 -0.21
C LYS A 239 3.77 -21.02 -0.17
N GLU A 240 2.75 -20.90 -1.02
CA GLU A 240 1.66 -21.89 -1.13
C GLU A 240 2.12 -23.21 -1.76
N SER A 241 3.18 -23.19 -2.58
CA SER A 241 3.74 -24.41 -3.18
C SER A 241 4.65 -25.20 -2.24
N MET A 242 5.08 -24.60 -1.10
CA MET A 242 5.94 -25.22 -0.09
C MET A 242 5.16 -25.75 1.15
N GLU A 243 3.86 -25.44 1.25
CA GLU A 243 2.95 -25.98 2.29
C GLU A 243 2.18 -27.19 1.75
#